data_e6254c371b6b5d8b4c07ec4fbdefa92b
#
_entry.id   e6254c371b6b5d8b4c07ec4fbdefa92b
#
_cell.length_a   1.000
_cell.length_b   1.000
_cell.length_c   1.000
_cell.angle_alpha   90.00
_cell.angle_beta   90.00
_cell.angle_gamma   90.00
#
_symmetry.space_group_name_H-M   'P 1'
#
loop_
_entity.id
_entity.type
_entity.pdbx_description
1 polymer ?
#
loop_
_entity_poly.entity_id
_entity_poly.type
_entity_poly.pdbx_seq_one_letter_code
_entity_poly.pdbx_strand_id
1 'polypeptide(L)'
;MRVTLLIGGYVFDRVAQEGTELITEYVRTILEANKKGHEFAIVAGGGKLARDYIGIARSLGASKSVLDDIGILCTRLNAYLMISALGDKAYPHPPSNYRDYLSAFLSGKIVVCGGMSPGQSTDAVAALISEYLHSDLMIKMTSAEGVYDRHPKETGAKLIPKITYSHARKIISEYSYDPGTYELIDPIALKILERSNIPCRIVHGKDPKNILKAIEGRNIGTLVYGESR
;
A
#
# COMPACT_ATOMS: atom_id res chain seq x y z
N MET A 1 -4.76 9.93 15.00
CA MET A 1 -4.17 8.64 14.63
C MET A 1 -3.05 8.86 13.63
N ARG A 2 -2.01 8.07 13.73
CA ARG A 2 -0.96 7.98 12.69
C ARG A 2 -1.30 6.81 11.77
N VAL A 3 -1.42 7.09 10.48
CA VAL A 3 -1.88 6.14 9.47
C VAL A 3 -0.80 5.95 8.41
N THR A 4 -0.38 4.71 8.19
CA THR A 4 0.42 4.38 7.01
C THR A 4 -0.54 3.97 5.88
N LEU A 5 -0.53 4.71 4.79
CA LEU A 5 -1.40 4.49 3.64
C LEU A 5 -0.59 3.92 2.47
N LEU A 6 -0.83 2.67 2.13
CA LEU A 6 -0.30 2.07 0.90
C LEU A 6 -1.32 2.24 -0.22
N ILE A 7 -0.99 3.07 -1.20
CA ILE A 7 -1.77 3.25 -2.42
C ILE A 7 -1.24 2.28 -3.47
N GLY A 8 -1.97 1.20 -3.70
CA GLY A 8 -1.58 0.17 -4.65
C GLY A 8 -1.47 0.69 -6.08
N GLY A 9 -0.60 0.07 -6.89
CA GLY A 9 -0.35 0.46 -8.26
C GLY A 9 -1.60 0.53 -9.14
N TYR A 10 -2.63 -0.26 -8.84
CA TYR A 10 -3.93 -0.20 -9.49
C TYR A 10 -4.54 1.21 -9.53
N VAL A 11 -4.36 2.00 -8.47
CA VAL A 11 -4.87 3.39 -8.40
C VAL A 11 -4.17 4.26 -9.43
N PHE A 12 -2.85 4.14 -9.54
CA PHE A 12 -2.05 4.90 -10.52
C PHE A 12 -2.31 4.46 -11.95
N ASP A 13 -2.58 3.17 -12.17
CA ASP A 13 -3.01 2.64 -13.47
C ASP A 13 -4.30 3.32 -13.93
N ARG A 14 -5.26 3.50 -13.02
CA ARG A 14 -6.51 4.22 -13.30
C ARG A 14 -6.30 5.70 -13.54
N VAL A 15 -5.46 6.36 -12.76
CA VAL A 15 -5.11 7.77 -12.97
C VAL A 15 -4.52 7.99 -14.37
N ALA A 16 -3.66 7.08 -14.83
CA ALA A 16 -3.07 7.16 -16.16
C ALA A 16 -4.09 6.93 -17.29
N GLN A 17 -5.14 6.16 -17.06
CA GLN A 17 -6.16 5.80 -18.05
C GLN A 17 -7.37 6.73 -18.05
N GLU A 18 -7.81 7.17 -16.86
CA GLU A 18 -9.09 7.84 -16.64
C GLU A 18 -8.94 9.35 -16.32
N GLY A 19 -7.68 9.83 -16.14
CA GLY A 19 -7.41 11.23 -15.82
C GLY A 19 -7.18 11.48 -14.32
N THR A 20 -7.13 12.75 -13.95
CA THR A 20 -6.65 13.21 -12.64
C THR A 20 -7.70 13.21 -11.53
N GLU A 21 -8.97 12.95 -11.82
CA GLU A 21 -10.08 13.05 -10.86
C GLU A 21 -9.85 12.14 -9.65
N LEU A 22 -9.42 10.90 -9.90
CA LEU A 22 -9.20 9.93 -8.82
C LEU A 22 -8.10 10.37 -7.86
N ILE A 23 -6.94 10.83 -8.37
CA ILE A 23 -5.84 11.29 -7.51
C ILE A 23 -6.23 12.57 -6.76
N THR A 24 -7.02 13.45 -7.38
CA THR A 24 -7.56 14.65 -6.74
C THR A 24 -8.50 14.30 -5.58
N GLU A 25 -9.33 13.28 -5.72
CA GLU A 25 -10.18 12.79 -4.63
C GLU A 25 -9.38 12.13 -3.51
N TYR A 26 -8.31 11.38 -3.83
CA TYR A 26 -7.36 10.88 -2.83
C TYR A 26 -6.77 12.02 -2.00
N VAL A 27 -6.26 13.05 -2.65
CA VAL A 27 -5.69 14.23 -1.98
C VAL A 27 -6.72 14.90 -1.10
N ARG A 28 -7.93 15.15 -1.62
CA ARG A 28 -9.03 15.76 -0.83
C ARG A 28 -9.33 14.96 0.43
N THR A 29 -9.45 13.64 0.29
CA THR A 29 -9.76 12.73 1.40
C THR A 29 -8.65 12.70 2.45
N ILE A 30 -7.38 12.63 2.01
CA ILE A 30 -6.21 12.66 2.89
C ILE A 30 -6.13 13.99 3.65
N LEU A 31 -6.30 15.12 2.94
CA LEU A 31 -6.25 16.45 3.56
C LEU A 31 -7.43 16.69 4.51
N GLU A 32 -8.62 16.14 4.21
CA GLU A 32 -9.76 16.18 5.15
C GLU A 32 -9.42 15.45 6.46
N ALA A 33 -8.85 14.24 6.37
CA ALA A 33 -8.45 13.50 7.55
C ALA A 33 -7.29 14.20 8.30
N ASN A 34 -6.33 14.76 7.57
CA ASN A 34 -5.21 15.49 8.16
C ASN A 34 -5.68 16.73 8.95
N LYS A 35 -6.66 17.47 8.44
CA LYS A 35 -7.30 18.59 9.17
C LYS A 35 -7.98 18.13 10.46
N LYS A 36 -8.40 16.89 10.56
CA LYS A 36 -8.97 16.28 11.78
C LYS A 36 -7.89 15.74 12.75
N GLY A 37 -6.62 16.01 12.48
CA GLY A 37 -5.49 15.62 13.32
C GLY A 37 -4.95 14.22 13.06
N HIS A 38 -5.23 13.61 11.90
CA HIS A 38 -4.60 12.36 11.49
C HIS A 38 -3.31 12.66 10.72
N GLU A 39 -2.23 11.94 11.07
CA GLU A 39 -0.94 12.01 10.36
C GLU A 39 -0.85 10.91 9.32
N PHE A 40 -0.30 11.22 8.14
CA PHE A 40 -0.16 10.27 7.05
C PHE A 40 1.28 10.02 6.64
N ALA A 41 1.65 8.75 6.58
CA ALA A 41 2.80 8.21 5.90
C ALA A 41 2.31 7.46 4.66
N ILE A 42 2.76 7.81 3.45
CA ILE A 42 2.21 7.27 2.21
C ILE A 42 3.26 6.48 1.45
N VAL A 43 2.87 5.30 0.95
CA VAL A 43 3.69 4.47 0.06
C VAL A 43 2.93 4.26 -1.25
N ALA A 44 3.58 4.52 -2.38
CA ALA A 44 3.02 4.34 -3.71
C ALA A 44 3.47 3.00 -4.32
N GLY A 45 2.53 2.23 -4.86
CA GLY A 45 2.81 1.02 -5.64
C GLY A 45 3.18 1.31 -7.10
N GLY A 46 3.72 0.31 -7.79
CA GLY A 46 4.26 0.47 -9.15
C GLY A 46 3.23 0.32 -10.28
N GLY A 47 2.21 -0.51 -10.10
CA GLY A 47 1.15 -0.73 -11.09
C GLY A 47 1.60 -1.37 -12.41
N LYS A 48 0.85 -1.10 -13.46
CA LYS A 48 1.12 -1.59 -14.82
C LYS A 48 2.44 -1.06 -15.35
N LEU A 49 2.78 0.20 -15.04
CA LEU A 49 4.05 0.81 -15.44
C LEU A 49 5.24 -0.05 -15.00
N ALA A 50 5.28 -0.44 -13.73
CA ALA A 50 6.35 -1.30 -13.21
C ALA A 50 6.33 -2.68 -13.88
N ARG A 51 5.17 -3.31 -14.03
CA ARG A 51 5.05 -4.63 -14.68
C ARG A 51 5.53 -4.61 -16.13
N ASP A 52 5.20 -3.59 -16.89
CA ASP A 52 5.58 -3.45 -18.29
C ASP A 52 7.11 -3.29 -18.43
N TYR A 53 7.72 -2.36 -17.67
CA TYR A 53 9.16 -2.13 -17.73
C TYR A 53 9.97 -3.33 -17.22
N ILE A 54 9.52 -3.98 -16.13
CA ILE A 54 10.12 -5.21 -15.61
C ILE A 54 10.02 -6.33 -16.67
N GLY A 55 8.89 -6.44 -17.37
CA GLY A 55 8.69 -7.41 -18.45
C GLY A 55 9.66 -7.20 -19.60
N ILE A 56 9.83 -5.97 -20.06
CA ILE A 56 10.79 -5.60 -21.12
C ILE A 56 12.22 -5.91 -20.67
N ALA A 57 12.63 -5.44 -19.48
CA ALA A 57 13.97 -5.66 -18.98
C ALA A 57 14.30 -7.15 -18.78
N ARG A 58 13.31 -7.95 -18.35
CA ARG A 58 13.43 -9.40 -18.24
C ARG A 58 13.70 -10.04 -19.61
N SER A 59 13.00 -9.61 -20.66
CA SER A 59 13.23 -10.12 -22.03
C SER A 59 14.60 -9.73 -22.60
N LEU A 60 15.22 -8.67 -22.05
CA LEU A 60 16.58 -8.24 -22.37
C LEU A 60 17.64 -8.94 -21.50
N GLY A 61 17.26 -9.89 -20.64
CA GLY A 61 18.19 -10.66 -19.81
C GLY A 61 18.65 -9.96 -18.53
N ALA A 62 17.94 -8.93 -18.07
CA ALA A 62 18.28 -8.23 -16.82
C ALA A 62 18.24 -9.17 -15.60
N SER A 63 19.16 -8.99 -14.66
CA SER A 63 19.19 -9.73 -13.40
C SER A 63 17.99 -9.37 -12.52
N LYS A 64 17.64 -10.24 -11.57
CA LYS A 64 16.53 -10.00 -10.63
C LYS A 64 16.67 -8.66 -9.88
N SER A 65 17.89 -8.34 -9.42
CA SER A 65 18.13 -7.06 -8.73
C SER A 65 17.87 -5.85 -9.62
N VAL A 66 18.25 -5.91 -10.91
CA VAL A 66 17.96 -4.85 -11.88
C VAL A 66 16.45 -4.74 -12.14
N LEU A 67 15.70 -5.85 -12.18
CA LEU A 67 14.26 -5.85 -12.30
C LEU A 67 13.60 -5.17 -11.08
N ASP A 68 14.10 -5.43 -9.87
CA ASP A 68 13.65 -4.79 -8.65
C ASP A 68 13.95 -3.28 -8.66
N ASP A 69 15.16 -2.88 -9.09
CA ASP A 69 15.52 -1.46 -9.21
C ASP A 69 14.58 -0.72 -10.18
N ILE A 70 14.26 -1.32 -11.32
CA ILE A 70 13.27 -0.77 -12.28
C ILE A 70 11.90 -0.63 -11.61
N GLY A 71 11.46 -1.65 -10.90
CA GLY A 71 10.21 -1.59 -10.14
C GLY A 71 10.20 -0.46 -9.12
N ILE A 72 11.28 -0.31 -8.35
CA ILE A 72 11.47 0.78 -7.38
C ILE A 72 11.35 2.15 -8.05
N LEU A 73 12.03 2.36 -9.17
CA LEU A 73 11.97 3.63 -9.92
C LEU A 73 10.53 3.94 -10.39
N CYS A 74 9.81 2.95 -10.90
CA CYS A 74 8.40 3.12 -11.29
C CYS A 74 7.51 3.51 -10.10
N THR A 75 7.71 2.90 -8.91
CA THR A 75 6.97 3.29 -7.71
C THR A 75 7.27 4.72 -7.28
N ARG A 76 8.51 5.18 -7.44
CA ARG A 76 8.92 6.55 -7.14
C ARG A 76 8.34 7.58 -8.10
N LEU A 77 8.17 7.23 -9.40
CA LEU A 77 7.41 8.06 -10.34
C LEU A 77 5.96 8.26 -9.87
N ASN A 78 5.30 7.21 -9.43
CA ASN A 78 3.96 7.31 -8.86
C ASN A 78 3.94 8.12 -7.56
N ALA A 79 4.98 8.01 -6.73
CA ALA A 79 5.12 8.87 -5.54
C ALA A 79 5.24 10.35 -5.91
N TYR A 80 5.97 10.70 -6.98
CA TYR A 80 6.05 12.08 -7.48
C TYR A 80 4.69 12.60 -7.97
N LEU A 81 3.86 11.77 -8.62
CA LEU A 81 2.50 12.17 -9.00
C LEU A 81 1.67 12.54 -7.76
N MET A 82 1.76 11.74 -6.70
CA MET A 82 1.04 12.02 -5.45
C MET A 82 1.58 13.27 -4.76
N ILE A 83 2.91 13.47 -4.71
CA ILE A 83 3.55 14.69 -4.18
C ILE A 83 3.07 15.90 -4.96
N SER A 84 3.07 15.84 -6.29
CA SER A 84 2.59 16.93 -7.16
C SER A 84 1.14 17.29 -6.87
N ALA A 85 0.29 16.30 -6.63
CA ALA A 85 -1.11 16.52 -6.31
C ALA A 85 -1.34 17.07 -4.90
N LEU A 86 -0.50 16.71 -3.92
CA LEU A 86 -0.54 17.23 -2.54
C LEU A 86 0.04 18.65 -2.41
N GLY A 87 0.89 19.08 -3.36
CA GLY A 87 1.53 20.39 -3.36
C GLY A 87 2.33 20.67 -2.08
N ASP A 88 2.15 21.84 -1.51
CA ASP A 88 2.89 22.31 -0.32
C ASP A 88 2.65 21.48 0.95
N LYS A 89 1.67 20.60 0.97
CA LYS A 89 1.40 19.71 2.09
C LYS A 89 2.31 18.49 2.12
N ALA A 90 2.91 18.14 0.97
CA ALA A 90 3.83 17.03 0.88
C ALA A 90 5.30 17.45 1.13
N TYR A 91 6.09 16.51 1.62
CA TYR A 91 7.54 16.60 1.54
C TYR A 91 7.97 16.53 0.06
N PRO A 92 8.89 17.39 -0.43
CA PRO A 92 9.04 17.66 -1.87
C PRO A 92 9.64 16.51 -2.68
N HIS A 93 10.26 15.53 -2.03
CA HIS A 93 10.93 14.41 -2.70
C HIS A 93 10.56 13.08 -2.06
N PRO A 94 10.38 11.99 -2.85
CA PRO A 94 10.20 10.66 -2.29
C PRO A 94 11.52 10.18 -1.65
N PRO A 95 11.56 9.93 -0.33
CA PRO A 95 12.74 9.39 0.32
C PRO A 95 13.13 8.02 -0.27
N SER A 96 14.43 7.76 -0.36
CA SER A 96 14.98 6.55 -0.99
C SER A 96 15.38 5.46 0.00
N ASN A 97 15.38 5.77 1.28
CA ASN A 97 15.67 4.85 2.37
C ASN A 97 14.90 5.24 3.65
N TYR A 98 14.86 4.33 4.62
CA TYR A 98 14.08 4.51 5.84
C TYR A 98 14.57 5.67 6.72
N ARG A 99 15.89 5.92 6.78
CA ARG A 99 16.45 7.02 7.59
C ARG A 99 15.98 8.37 7.04
N ASP A 100 16.09 8.57 5.74
CA ASP A 100 15.63 9.78 5.08
C ASP A 100 14.11 9.94 5.21
N TYR A 101 13.37 8.82 5.16
CA TYR A 101 11.93 8.84 5.37
C TYR A 101 11.55 9.35 6.76
N LEU A 102 12.21 8.83 7.80
CA LEU A 102 11.97 9.26 9.19
C LEU A 102 12.31 10.73 9.38
N SER A 103 13.46 11.18 8.84
CA SER A 103 13.87 12.60 8.89
C SER A 103 12.85 13.50 8.17
N ALA A 104 12.36 13.08 7.00
CA ALA A 104 11.32 13.81 6.27
C ALA A 104 10.01 13.89 7.06
N PHE A 105 9.62 12.79 7.72
CA PHE A 105 8.38 12.74 8.52
C PHE A 105 8.40 13.71 9.70
N LEU A 106 9.57 13.94 10.33
CA LEU A 106 9.73 14.90 11.40
C LEU A 106 9.51 16.37 10.96
N SER A 107 9.49 16.64 9.66
CA SER A 107 9.16 17.98 9.13
C SER A 107 7.68 18.37 9.33
N GLY A 108 6.82 17.46 9.76
CA GLY A 108 5.38 17.66 9.89
C GLY A 108 4.62 17.67 8.55
N LYS A 109 5.30 17.37 7.43
CA LYS A 109 4.67 17.23 6.11
C LYS A 109 4.23 15.80 5.85
N ILE A 110 3.28 15.63 4.92
CA ILE A 110 2.89 14.32 4.42
C ILE A 110 4.05 13.77 3.58
N VAL A 111 4.62 12.65 3.98
CA VAL A 111 5.73 12.02 3.25
C VAL A 111 5.21 10.92 2.36
N VAL A 112 5.56 10.99 1.08
CA VAL A 112 5.22 9.97 0.09
C VAL A 112 6.50 9.34 -0.43
N CYS A 113 6.59 8.01 -0.39
CA CYS A 113 7.70 7.27 -0.98
C CYS A 113 7.19 6.17 -1.92
N GLY A 114 8.11 5.50 -2.61
CA GLY A 114 7.91 4.24 -3.33
C GLY A 114 8.69 3.11 -2.68
N GLY A 115 9.14 2.14 -3.49
CA GLY A 115 10.06 1.09 -3.07
C GLY A 115 11.40 1.64 -2.58
N MET A 116 12.06 0.91 -1.68
CA MET A 116 13.31 1.34 -1.07
C MET A 116 14.51 0.46 -1.41
N SER A 117 14.35 -0.85 -1.37
CA SER A 117 15.45 -1.79 -1.58
C SER A 117 15.03 -2.97 -2.45
N PRO A 118 15.94 -3.50 -3.31
CA PRO A 118 15.68 -4.76 -4.01
C PRO A 118 15.28 -5.88 -3.05
N GLY A 119 14.41 -6.77 -3.51
CA GLY A 119 13.85 -7.86 -2.70
C GLY A 119 12.76 -7.44 -1.70
N GLN A 120 12.35 -6.17 -1.68
CA GLN A 120 11.25 -5.67 -0.85
C GLN A 120 10.07 -5.22 -1.70
N SER A 121 8.88 -5.72 -1.40
CA SER A 121 7.65 -5.19 -1.97
C SER A 121 7.27 -3.85 -1.33
N THR A 122 6.40 -3.08 -1.98
CA THR A 122 5.82 -1.85 -1.38
C THR A 122 4.96 -2.16 -0.16
N ASP A 123 4.40 -3.37 -0.05
CA ASP A 123 3.73 -3.85 1.16
C ASP A 123 4.71 -3.93 2.34
N ALA A 124 5.89 -4.54 2.11
CA ALA A 124 6.94 -4.64 3.12
C ALA A 124 7.49 -3.27 3.52
N VAL A 125 7.66 -2.37 2.55
CA VAL A 125 8.06 -0.97 2.82
C VAL A 125 7.02 -0.27 3.69
N ALA A 126 5.72 -0.38 3.38
CA ALA A 126 4.65 0.22 4.16
C ALA A 126 4.57 -0.36 5.57
N ALA A 127 4.75 -1.67 5.72
CA ALA A 127 4.78 -2.33 7.02
C ALA A 127 5.96 -1.87 7.89
N LEU A 128 7.17 -1.74 7.32
CA LEU A 128 8.35 -1.22 8.04
C LEU A 128 8.18 0.24 8.43
N ILE A 129 7.63 1.08 7.54
CA ILE A 129 7.30 2.48 7.87
C ILE A 129 6.28 2.53 9.00
N SER A 130 5.25 1.67 8.97
CA SER A 130 4.27 1.56 10.05
C SER A 130 4.92 1.23 11.38
N GLU A 131 5.86 0.29 11.40
CA GLU A 131 6.60 -0.11 12.59
C GLU A 131 7.49 1.03 13.11
N TYR A 132 8.30 1.66 12.24
CA TYR A 132 9.18 2.76 12.63
C TYR A 132 8.41 3.96 13.18
N LEU A 133 7.24 4.25 12.63
CA LEU A 133 6.42 5.38 13.04
C LEU A 133 5.44 5.03 14.19
N HIS A 134 5.38 3.78 14.62
CA HIS A 134 4.35 3.30 15.55
C HIS A 134 2.95 3.69 15.07
N SER A 135 2.63 3.37 13.81
CA SER A 135 1.34 3.71 13.23
C SER A 135 0.19 2.99 13.94
N ASP A 136 -0.90 3.68 14.17
CA ASP A 136 -2.12 3.09 14.77
C ASP A 136 -2.85 2.16 13.80
N LEU A 137 -2.67 2.39 12.49
CA LEU A 137 -3.34 1.65 11.43
C LEU A 137 -2.52 1.71 10.13
N MET A 138 -2.36 0.57 9.47
CA MET A 138 -1.97 0.51 8.07
C MET A 138 -3.23 0.34 7.23
N ILE A 139 -3.38 1.14 6.16
CA ILE A 139 -4.47 0.99 5.17
C ILE A 139 -3.84 0.61 3.83
N LYS A 140 -4.27 -0.52 3.27
CA LYS A 140 -3.87 -0.95 1.92
C LYS A 140 -5.03 -0.72 0.95
N MET A 141 -4.84 0.20 0.00
CA MET A 141 -5.75 0.46 -1.10
C MET A 141 -5.37 -0.41 -2.30
N THR A 142 -6.23 -1.34 -2.69
CA THR A 142 -5.93 -2.35 -3.72
C THR A 142 -7.09 -2.50 -4.72
N SER A 143 -6.93 -3.35 -5.74
CA SER A 143 -7.98 -3.66 -6.72
C SER A 143 -9.07 -4.60 -6.20
N ALA A 144 -8.90 -5.15 -5.01
CA ALA A 144 -9.84 -6.07 -4.39
C ALA A 144 -10.59 -5.41 -3.24
N GLU A 145 -11.78 -5.90 -2.95
CA GLU A 145 -12.59 -5.42 -1.81
C GLU A 145 -11.95 -5.77 -0.46
N GLY A 146 -11.15 -6.83 -0.38
CA GLY A 146 -10.49 -7.32 0.81
C GLY A 146 -10.04 -8.77 0.64
N VAL A 147 -9.92 -9.53 1.73
CA VAL A 147 -9.57 -10.95 1.78
C VAL A 147 -10.82 -11.79 1.59
N TYR A 148 -10.75 -12.82 0.76
CA TYR A 148 -11.82 -13.78 0.53
C TYR A 148 -11.44 -15.17 1.07
N ASP A 149 -12.45 -15.98 1.35
CA ASP A 149 -12.30 -17.37 1.83
C ASP A 149 -11.77 -18.33 0.75
N ARG A 150 -11.85 -17.92 -0.52
CA ARG A 150 -11.32 -18.58 -1.72
C ARG A 150 -11.03 -17.54 -2.79
N HIS A 151 -10.47 -17.96 -3.92
CA HIS A 151 -10.15 -17.03 -5.00
C HIS A 151 -11.40 -16.21 -5.40
N PRO A 152 -11.32 -14.85 -5.50
CA PRO A 152 -12.48 -13.98 -5.73
C PRO A 152 -13.28 -14.28 -7.01
N LYS A 153 -12.65 -14.94 -8.01
CA LYS A 153 -13.31 -15.36 -9.26
C LYS A 153 -14.07 -16.67 -9.12
N GLU A 154 -13.92 -17.39 -8.02
CA GLU A 154 -14.63 -18.63 -7.78
C GLU A 154 -16.07 -18.35 -7.33
N THR A 155 -17.00 -19.17 -7.84
CA THR A 155 -18.42 -19.06 -7.45
C THR A 155 -18.57 -19.26 -5.95
N GLY A 156 -19.25 -18.33 -5.29
CA GLY A 156 -19.52 -18.38 -3.86
C GLY A 156 -18.39 -17.87 -2.98
N ALA A 157 -17.34 -17.24 -3.54
CA ALA A 157 -16.31 -16.55 -2.76
C ALA A 157 -16.94 -15.50 -1.82
N LYS A 158 -16.56 -15.53 -0.54
CA LYS A 158 -17.09 -14.63 0.49
C LYS A 158 -15.97 -13.75 1.04
N LEU A 159 -16.25 -12.44 1.10
CA LEU A 159 -15.36 -11.48 1.76
C LEU A 159 -15.28 -11.78 3.26
N ILE A 160 -14.08 -11.81 3.81
CA ILE A 160 -13.82 -11.99 5.25
C ILE A 160 -13.65 -10.60 5.87
N PRO A 161 -14.59 -10.12 6.71
CA PRO A 161 -14.51 -8.77 7.27
C PRO A 161 -13.38 -8.57 8.27
N LYS A 162 -13.02 -9.62 9.03
CA LYS A 162 -11.95 -9.63 10.03
C LYS A 162 -11.22 -10.95 10.01
N ILE A 163 -9.89 -10.89 10.10
CA ILE A 163 -9.04 -12.07 10.08
C ILE A 163 -7.79 -11.84 10.94
N THR A 164 -7.34 -12.87 11.65
CA THR A 164 -6.08 -12.79 12.40
C THR A 164 -4.88 -12.91 11.48
N TYR A 165 -3.69 -12.44 11.91
CA TYR A 165 -2.46 -12.60 11.14
C TYR A 165 -2.15 -14.06 10.82
N SER A 166 -2.37 -14.96 11.80
CA SER A 166 -2.13 -16.39 11.64
C SER A 166 -3.02 -17.00 10.55
N HIS A 167 -4.29 -16.65 10.53
CA HIS A 167 -5.24 -17.12 9.53
C HIS A 167 -4.99 -16.49 8.16
N ALA A 168 -4.66 -15.19 8.10
CA ALA A 168 -4.30 -14.52 6.86
C ALA A 168 -3.07 -15.17 6.19
N ARG A 169 -2.04 -15.54 6.97
CA ARG A 169 -0.87 -16.28 6.44
C ARG A 169 -1.27 -17.63 5.83
N LYS A 170 -2.19 -18.36 6.48
CA LYS A 170 -2.67 -19.64 5.96
C LYS A 170 -3.34 -19.46 4.59
N ILE A 171 -4.26 -18.51 4.48
CA ILE A 171 -4.94 -18.19 3.22
C ILE A 171 -3.92 -17.81 2.14
N ILE A 172 -2.97 -16.93 2.45
CA ILE A 172 -1.95 -16.49 1.49
C ILE A 172 -1.09 -17.67 1.02
N SER A 173 -0.69 -18.56 1.91
CA SER A 173 0.10 -19.74 1.54
C SER A 173 -0.65 -20.70 0.63
N GLU A 174 -1.97 -20.79 0.74
CA GLU A 174 -2.82 -21.62 -0.10
C GLU A 174 -2.99 -21.05 -1.52
N TYR A 175 -2.97 -19.72 -1.67
CA TYR A 175 -3.19 -19.03 -2.96
C TYR A 175 -1.92 -18.60 -3.69
N SER A 176 -0.73 -18.71 -3.09
CA SER A 176 0.52 -18.17 -3.63
C SER A 176 1.16 -18.98 -4.75
N TYR A 177 0.53 -20.01 -5.29
CA TYR A 177 1.17 -20.92 -6.22
C TYR A 177 1.08 -20.53 -7.71
N ASP A 178 0.21 -19.58 -8.10
CA ASP A 178 0.09 -19.17 -9.50
C ASP A 178 0.62 -17.75 -9.72
N PRO A 179 1.63 -17.55 -10.61
CA PRO A 179 2.10 -16.22 -10.98
C PRO A 179 0.95 -15.37 -11.56
N GLY A 180 0.70 -14.22 -10.94
CA GLY A 180 -0.39 -13.32 -11.36
C GLY A 180 -1.71 -13.55 -10.63
N THR A 181 -1.75 -14.44 -9.66
CA THR A 181 -2.87 -14.57 -8.74
C THR A 181 -2.93 -13.42 -7.74
N TYR A 182 -4.06 -13.30 -7.10
CA TYR A 182 -4.48 -12.31 -6.14
C TYR A 182 -3.47 -12.13 -4.99
N GLU A 183 -2.50 -11.23 -5.19
CA GLU A 183 -1.56 -10.83 -4.13
C GLU A 183 -2.26 -9.94 -3.11
N LEU A 184 -2.74 -10.58 -2.07
CA LEU A 184 -3.49 -9.93 -1.02
C LEU A 184 -2.65 -8.97 -0.20
N ILE A 185 -1.53 -9.46 0.31
CA ILE A 185 -0.50 -8.75 1.06
C ILE A 185 0.75 -9.63 1.08
N ASP A 186 1.92 -9.00 0.97
CA ASP A 186 3.22 -9.68 1.04
C ASP A 186 3.39 -10.40 2.39
N PRO A 187 3.83 -11.68 2.40
CA PRO A 187 4.10 -12.42 3.62
C PRO A 187 5.10 -11.74 4.58
N ILE A 188 6.08 -11.01 4.04
CA ILE A 188 7.05 -10.23 4.84
C ILE A 188 6.34 -9.07 5.54
N ALA A 189 5.49 -8.35 4.82
CA ALA A 189 4.69 -7.28 5.39
C ALA A 189 3.81 -7.79 6.54
N LEU A 190 3.18 -8.95 6.34
CA LEU A 190 2.31 -9.55 7.34
C LEU A 190 3.07 -9.92 8.63
N LYS A 191 4.30 -10.46 8.50
CA LYS A 191 5.17 -10.76 9.65
C LYS A 191 5.57 -9.50 10.43
N ILE A 192 5.86 -8.40 9.71
CA ILE A 192 6.25 -7.13 10.33
C ILE A 192 5.07 -6.55 11.10
N LEU A 193 3.89 -6.50 10.49
CA LEU A 193 2.68 -5.98 11.13
C LEU A 193 2.29 -6.81 12.36
N GLU A 194 2.41 -8.14 12.28
CA GLU A 194 2.12 -9.05 13.39
C GLU A 194 3.05 -8.81 14.59
N ARG A 195 4.38 -8.77 14.38
CA ARG A 195 5.34 -8.54 15.46
C ARG A 195 5.18 -7.19 16.15
N SER A 196 4.71 -6.18 15.39
CA SER A 196 4.46 -4.82 15.86
C SER A 196 3.02 -4.61 16.35
N ASN A 197 2.17 -5.63 16.22
CA ASN A 197 0.73 -5.59 16.52
C ASN A 197 0.00 -4.40 15.89
N ILE A 198 0.36 -4.04 14.66
CA ILE A 198 -0.23 -2.92 13.92
C ILE A 198 -1.34 -3.45 13.03
N PRO A 199 -2.62 -3.11 13.26
CA PRO A 199 -3.72 -3.57 12.43
C PRO A 199 -3.59 -3.07 10.99
N CYS A 200 -4.03 -3.90 10.03
CA CYS A 200 -4.04 -3.56 8.62
C CYS A 200 -5.46 -3.66 8.06
N ARG A 201 -5.96 -2.58 7.47
CA ARG A 201 -7.24 -2.56 6.75
C ARG A 201 -6.98 -2.64 5.25
N ILE A 202 -7.44 -3.72 4.62
CA ILE A 202 -7.35 -3.93 3.16
C ILE A 202 -8.69 -3.54 2.55
N VAL A 203 -8.68 -2.56 1.63
CA VAL A 203 -9.90 -2.02 1.03
C VAL A 203 -9.71 -1.72 -0.45
N HIS A 204 -10.82 -1.62 -1.18
CA HIS A 204 -10.78 -1.28 -2.60
C HIS A 204 -10.35 0.19 -2.82
N GLY A 205 -9.34 0.37 -3.71
CA GLY A 205 -8.77 1.68 -4.04
C GLY A 205 -9.58 2.55 -5.00
N LYS A 206 -10.73 2.06 -5.51
CA LYS A 206 -11.59 2.85 -6.38
C LYS A 206 -12.29 4.01 -5.66
N ASP A 207 -12.60 3.83 -4.38
CA ASP A 207 -13.24 4.85 -3.55
C ASP A 207 -12.26 5.39 -2.49
N PRO A 208 -11.67 6.58 -2.69
CA PRO A 208 -10.78 7.20 -1.71
C PRO A 208 -11.43 7.41 -0.33
N LYS A 209 -12.75 7.56 -0.24
CA LYS A 209 -13.49 7.70 1.02
C LYS A 209 -13.37 6.48 1.92
N ASN A 210 -12.93 5.34 1.38
CA ASN A 210 -12.60 4.17 2.18
C ASN A 210 -11.46 4.44 3.18
N ILE A 211 -10.62 5.45 2.96
CA ILE A 211 -9.62 5.90 3.93
C ILE A 211 -10.32 6.40 5.20
N LEU A 212 -11.29 7.31 5.07
CA LEU A 212 -12.04 7.83 6.21
C LEU A 212 -12.85 6.73 6.92
N LYS A 213 -13.54 5.89 6.15
CA LYS A 213 -14.29 4.75 6.70
C LYS A 213 -13.40 3.80 7.49
N ALA A 214 -12.16 3.55 7.02
CA ALA A 214 -11.18 2.72 7.71
C ALA A 214 -10.72 3.35 9.04
N ILE A 215 -10.41 4.65 9.03
CA ILE A 215 -10.03 5.42 10.22
C ILE A 215 -11.17 5.44 11.26
N GLU A 216 -12.42 5.56 10.81
CA GLU A 216 -13.61 5.52 11.65
C GLU A 216 -13.96 4.11 12.17
N GLY A 217 -13.19 3.09 11.80
CA GLY A 217 -13.43 1.70 12.22
C GLY A 217 -14.65 1.05 11.59
N ARG A 218 -15.19 1.61 10.49
CA ARG A 218 -16.36 1.03 9.79
C ARG A 218 -16.04 -0.35 9.23
N ASN A 219 -17.04 -1.17 9.11
CA ASN A 219 -16.93 -2.53 8.58
C ASN A 219 -16.86 -2.50 7.05
N ILE A 220 -15.69 -2.18 6.52
CA ILE A 220 -15.37 -2.17 5.09
C ILE A 220 -14.14 -3.02 4.82
N GLY A 221 -14.08 -3.67 3.68
CA GLY A 221 -12.93 -4.52 3.33
C GLY A 221 -12.63 -5.57 4.40
N THR A 222 -11.35 -5.84 4.62
CA THR A 222 -10.88 -6.79 5.63
C THR A 222 -9.97 -6.10 6.64
N LEU A 223 -10.22 -6.30 7.92
CA LEU A 223 -9.31 -5.95 9.00
C LEU A 223 -8.45 -7.18 9.35
N VAL A 224 -7.15 -7.07 9.15
CA VAL A 224 -6.14 -8.01 9.64
C VAL A 224 -5.61 -7.51 10.98
N TYR A 225 -5.61 -8.33 12.01
CA TYR A 225 -5.27 -7.91 13.37
C TYR A 225 -4.59 -9.02 14.17
N GLY A 226 -3.94 -8.64 15.28
CA GLY A 226 -3.38 -9.57 16.26
C GLY A 226 -4.44 -10.16 17.17
N GLU A 227 -4.26 -11.41 17.59
CA GLU A 227 -5.03 -11.98 18.68
C GLU A 227 -4.65 -11.23 19.97
N SER A 228 -5.64 -10.79 20.72
CA SER A 228 -5.40 -10.23 22.06
C SER A 228 -4.68 -11.28 22.90
N ARG A 229 -3.49 -10.93 23.41
CA ARG A 229 -2.77 -11.75 24.39
C ARG A 229 -3.50 -11.76 25.72
#